data_9c54d2a1649aff5de2f20075a9dd05eb
#
_entry.id   9c54d2a1649aff5de2f20075a9dd05eb
#
_cell.length_a   1.000
_cell.length_b   1.000
_cell.length_c   1.000
_cell.angle_alpha   90.00
_cell.angle_beta   90.00
_cell.angle_gamma   90.00
#
_symmetry.space_group_name_H-M   'P 1'
#
loop_
_entity.id
_entity.type
_entity.pdbx_description
1 polymer ?
#
loop_
_entity_poly.entity_id
_entity_poly.type
_entity_poly.pdbx_seq_one_letter_code
_entity_poly.pdbx_strand_id
1 'polypeptide(L)'
;MSTGGVLDVAIVGGGPSGLATAIECQRAGLSYQVIEKGGLVDSIRRFPVNMIFFTTPELLEIGGMPLVCHREKPSRYEALVYYRKVAQRYDLHPRLFTRVAGVERNSDDFTLHLKSEREGIPDPGPVRARNVVLAIGYYENPNRLDVPGAELDKVSYRYVETHPYFGSKVAVIGGGNSAAEAALELFRAGVEVTLIHRGETLSSHLKYWVRPDIENRLARREITGWLGSVVEEIRMDSLTLRDSSGARHEVPNDFVLALLGYRPPYRFLESLGVRSEGADGRPVTDPETFATEVPGLYLAGGVVAGRRTHMVFIENGRFHGEAIVRHICATR
;
A
#
# COMPACT_ATOMS: atom_id res chain seq x y z
N MET A 1 -27.64 12.88 4.09
CA MET A 1 -28.20 14.20 3.80
C MET A 1 -27.24 14.91 2.86
N SER A 2 -27.64 15.19 1.64
CA SER A 2 -26.81 15.89 0.67
C SER A 2 -26.87 17.38 0.98
N THR A 3 -25.88 17.88 1.70
CA THR A 3 -25.68 19.33 1.78
C THR A 3 -24.92 19.73 0.54
N GLY A 4 -25.58 20.42 -0.40
CA GLY A 4 -25.00 20.94 -1.65
C GLY A 4 -23.95 22.04 -1.46
N GLY A 5 -23.23 22.08 -0.34
CA GLY A 5 -22.21 23.05 -0.02
C GLY A 5 -20.79 22.58 -0.40
N VAL A 6 -19.88 23.52 -0.60
CA VAL A 6 -18.45 23.25 -0.82
C VAL A 6 -17.80 22.95 0.53
N LEU A 7 -17.21 21.78 0.68
CA LEU A 7 -16.43 21.41 1.86
C LEU A 7 -15.12 22.18 1.94
N ASP A 8 -14.55 22.31 3.13
CA ASP A 8 -13.20 22.82 3.27
C ASP A 8 -12.17 21.81 2.77
N VAL A 9 -12.36 20.48 3.06
CA VAL A 9 -11.42 19.44 2.70
C VAL A 9 -12.12 18.16 2.24
N ALA A 10 -11.74 17.63 1.08
CA ALA A 10 -12.03 16.24 0.70
C ALA A 10 -10.77 15.38 0.90
N ILE A 11 -10.89 14.30 1.67
CA ILE A 11 -9.79 13.38 1.97
C ILE A 11 -10.02 12.09 1.19
N VAL A 12 -9.14 11.77 0.26
CA VAL A 12 -9.21 10.57 -0.58
C VAL A 12 -8.33 9.48 0.00
N GLY A 13 -8.95 8.45 0.55
CA GLY A 13 -8.31 7.33 1.23
C GLY A 13 -8.59 7.31 2.73
N GLY A 14 -9.16 6.19 3.21
CA GLY A 14 -9.51 5.93 4.61
C GLY A 14 -8.45 5.10 5.35
N GLY A 15 -7.18 5.21 4.93
CA GLY A 15 -6.02 4.64 5.63
C GLY A 15 -5.60 5.47 6.85
N PRO A 16 -4.56 5.03 7.59
CA PRO A 16 -4.10 5.72 8.80
C PRO A 16 -3.83 7.22 8.61
N SER A 17 -3.15 7.61 7.51
CA SER A 17 -2.86 9.02 7.22
C SER A 17 -4.12 9.82 6.88
N GLY A 18 -5.09 9.22 6.17
CA GLY A 18 -6.36 9.88 5.88
C GLY A 18 -7.22 10.06 7.12
N LEU A 19 -7.26 9.06 8.01
CA LEU A 19 -7.96 9.18 9.29
C LEU A 19 -7.28 10.20 10.22
N ALA A 20 -5.94 10.23 10.25
CA ALA A 20 -5.20 11.25 11.00
C ALA A 20 -5.53 12.66 10.48
N THR A 21 -5.55 12.84 9.15
CA THR A 21 -5.95 14.12 8.54
C THR A 21 -7.39 14.50 8.90
N ALA A 22 -8.32 13.54 8.91
CA ALA A 22 -9.72 13.80 9.29
C ALA A 22 -9.85 14.28 10.75
N ILE A 23 -9.07 13.68 11.66
CA ILE A 23 -9.02 14.11 13.06
C ILE A 23 -8.51 15.54 13.17
N GLU A 24 -7.48 15.92 12.42
CA GLU A 24 -6.94 17.28 12.45
C GLU A 24 -7.92 18.28 11.83
N CYS A 25 -8.62 17.93 10.74
CA CYS A 25 -9.71 18.76 10.21
C CYS A 25 -10.80 18.99 11.26
N GLN A 26 -11.21 17.95 11.99
CA GLN A 26 -12.20 18.08 13.06
C GLN A 26 -11.73 18.98 14.18
N ARG A 27 -10.45 18.87 14.62
CA ARG A 27 -9.85 19.74 15.65
C ARG A 27 -9.79 21.20 15.21
N ALA A 28 -9.55 21.43 13.92
CA ALA A 28 -9.50 22.77 13.34
C ALA A 28 -10.89 23.34 12.99
N GLY A 29 -11.99 22.62 13.22
CA GLY A 29 -13.34 23.05 12.87
C GLY A 29 -13.61 23.14 11.36
N LEU A 30 -12.84 22.41 10.54
CA LEU A 30 -13.02 22.36 9.09
C LEU A 30 -14.11 21.36 8.73
N SER A 31 -14.94 21.70 7.76
CA SER A 31 -15.86 20.75 7.14
C SER A 31 -15.11 19.80 6.22
N TYR A 32 -15.27 18.49 6.41
CA TYR A 32 -14.52 17.49 5.65
C TYR A 32 -15.36 16.25 5.31
N GLN A 33 -14.89 15.48 4.32
CA GLN A 33 -15.38 14.15 4.00
C GLN A 33 -14.20 13.23 3.65
N VAL A 34 -14.11 12.08 4.34
CA VAL A 34 -13.23 10.98 3.95
C VAL A 34 -13.95 10.11 2.93
N ILE A 35 -13.31 9.80 1.82
CA ILE A 35 -13.81 8.96 0.74
C ILE A 35 -12.86 7.78 0.57
N GLU A 36 -13.34 6.56 0.82
CA GLU A 36 -12.55 5.33 0.77
C GLU A 36 -13.21 4.32 -0.17
N LYS A 37 -12.43 3.81 -1.12
CA LYS A 37 -12.95 2.86 -2.12
C LYS A 37 -13.19 1.45 -1.57
N GLY A 38 -12.49 1.07 -0.53
CA GLY A 38 -12.65 -0.22 0.15
C GLY A 38 -13.32 -0.08 1.50
N GLY A 39 -13.02 -1.02 2.38
CA GLY A 39 -13.35 -0.94 3.79
C GLY A 39 -12.42 0.01 4.53
N LEU A 40 -12.75 0.32 5.79
CA LEU A 40 -11.87 1.13 6.64
C LEU A 40 -10.47 0.51 6.71
N VAL A 41 -9.43 1.34 6.50
CA VAL A 41 -8.01 0.94 6.44
C VAL A 41 -7.75 -0.27 5.51
N ASP A 42 -8.33 -0.22 4.31
CA ASP A 42 -8.37 -1.36 3.38
C ASP A 42 -6.99 -1.93 3.01
N SER A 43 -5.96 -1.10 2.95
CA SER A 43 -4.59 -1.57 2.73
C SER A 43 -4.12 -2.52 3.84
N ILE A 44 -4.41 -2.20 5.12
CA ILE A 44 -4.08 -3.07 6.27
C ILE A 44 -4.93 -4.35 6.21
N ARG A 45 -6.21 -4.25 5.82
CA ARG A 45 -7.08 -5.41 5.64
C ARG A 45 -6.52 -6.41 4.61
N ARG A 46 -5.79 -5.92 3.60
CA ARG A 46 -5.19 -6.72 2.53
C ARG A 46 -3.76 -7.18 2.81
N PHE A 47 -3.16 -6.83 3.94
CA PHE A 47 -1.89 -7.39 4.35
C PHE A 47 -2.02 -8.88 4.67
N PRO A 48 -0.91 -9.66 4.66
CA PRO A 48 -0.94 -11.06 5.05
C PRO A 48 -1.67 -11.29 6.37
N VAL A 49 -2.46 -12.36 6.46
CA VAL A 49 -3.35 -12.61 7.61
C VAL A 49 -2.57 -12.65 8.93
N ASN A 50 -1.40 -13.29 8.91
CA ASN A 50 -0.54 -13.47 10.09
C ASN A 50 0.50 -12.34 10.27
N MET A 51 0.37 -11.24 9.52
CA MET A 51 1.34 -10.15 9.58
C MET A 51 1.45 -9.56 10.97
N ILE A 52 2.68 -9.44 11.44
CA ILE A 52 3.08 -8.63 12.60
C ILE A 52 3.78 -7.38 12.09
N PHE A 53 3.38 -6.22 12.59
CA PHE A 53 4.05 -4.97 12.26
C PHE A 53 5.50 -5.00 12.75
N PHE A 54 6.38 -4.28 12.07
CA PHE A 54 7.80 -4.23 12.46
C PHE A 54 8.06 -3.17 13.55
N THR A 55 7.07 -2.35 13.84
CA THR A 55 7.14 -1.22 14.78
C THR A 55 6.31 -1.48 16.04
N THR A 56 6.56 -0.70 17.08
CA THR A 56 5.82 -0.75 18.34
C THR A 56 4.45 -0.05 18.21
N PRO A 57 3.50 -0.33 19.13
CA PRO A 57 2.14 0.22 19.06
C PRO A 57 2.11 1.74 18.98
N GLU A 58 2.93 2.42 19.76
CA GLU A 58 2.98 3.88 19.90
C GLU A 58 3.24 4.60 18.57
N LEU A 59 3.98 3.93 17.68
CA LEU A 59 4.32 4.46 16.36
C LEU A 59 3.19 4.30 15.34
N LEU A 60 2.19 3.48 15.65
CA LEU A 60 0.97 3.32 14.83
C LEU A 60 -0.19 4.19 15.30
N GLU A 61 -0.06 4.82 16.46
CA GLU A 61 -1.11 5.64 17.06
C GLU A 61 -1.41 6.90 16.28
N ILE A 62 -2.69 7.25 16.19
CA ILE A 62 -3.18 8.49 15.61
C ILE A 62 -4.16 9.17 16.55
N GLY A 63 -4.25 10.49 16.46
CA GLY A 63 -5.18 11.30 17.24
C GLY A 63 -4.89 11.35 18.75
N GLY A 64 -3.82 10.73 19.23
CA GLY A 64 -3.52 10.61 20.68
C GLY A 64 -4.31 9.49 21.36
N MET A 65 -4.91 8.58 20.61
CA MET A 65 -5.56 7.39 21.16
C MET A 65 -4.54 6.24 21.26
N PRO A 66 -4.32 5.63 22.45
CA PRO A 66 -3.35 4.57 22.63
C PRO A 66 -3.77 3.27 21.91
N LEU A 67 -2.79 2.58 21.30
CA LEU A 67 -2.92 1.26 20.75
C LEU A 67 -2.39 0.25 21.76
N VAL A 68 -3.28 -0.54 22.33
CA VAL A 68 -2.92 -1.63 23.25
C VAL A 68 -2.92 -2.95 22.50
N CYS A 69 -1.83 -3.69 22.56
CA CYS A 69 -1.71 -5.01 21.96
C CYS A 69 -1.15 -6.02 22.96
N HIS A 70 -1.31 -7.31 22.63
CA HIS A 70 -0.87 -8.39 23.51
C HIS A 70 0.65 -8.59 23.50
N ARG A 71 1.31 -8.29 22.39
CA ARG A 71 2.75 -8.48 22.18
C ARG A 71 3.44 -7.12 22.06
N GLU A 72 4.78 -7.12 22.08
CA GLU A 72 5.60 -5.93 21.81
C GLU A 72 5.24 -5.23 20.48
N LYS A 73 4.86 -6.02 19.48
CA LYS A 73 4.51 -5.54 18.14
C LYS A 73 3.08 -5.95 17.78
N PRO A 74 2.25 -5.01 17.29
CA PRO A 74 0.87 -5.31 16.96
C PRO A 74 0.75 -6.25 15.77
N SER A 75 -0.24 -7.12 15.82
CA SER A 75 -0.69 -7.89 14.68
C SER A 75 -1.55 -7.05 13.73
N ARG A 76 -1.71 -7.53 12.49
CA ARG A 76 -2.69 -6.97 11.54
C ARG A 76 -4.08 -6.84 12.14
N TYR A 77 -4.55 -7.87 12.88
CA TYR A 77 -5.87 -7.86 13.49
C TYR A 77 -6.02 -6.76 14.55
N GLU A 78 -5.04 -6.61 15.44
CA GLU A 78 -5.04 -5.56 16.48
C GLU A 78 -5.04 -4.16 15.84
N ALA A 79 -4.29 -3.94 14.77
CA ALA A 79 -4.33 -2.69 14.03
C ALA A 79 -5.71 -2.42 13.39
N LEU A 80 -6.37 -3.43 12.82
CA LEU A 80 -7.73 -3.29 12.27
C LEU A 80 -8.75 -2.93 13.38
N VAL A 81 -8.63 -3.56 14.54
CA VAL A 81 -9.48 -3.24 15.71
C VAL A 81 -9.21 -1.81 16.17
N TYR A 82 -7.95 -1.43 16.27
CA TYR A 82 -7.52 -0.11 16.71
C TYR A 82 -8.10 1.00 15.82
N TYR A 83 -7.90 0.94 14.50
CA TYR A 83 -8.38 2.00 13.60
C TYR A 83 -9.91 2.09 13.54
N ARG A 84 -10.64 0.97 13.72
CA ARG A 84 -12.09 1.02 13.92
C ARG A 84 -12.47 1.77 15.20
N LYS A 85 -11.76 1.53 16.30
CA LYS A 85 -11.98 2.23 17.57
C LYS A 85 -11.63 3.72 17.46
N VAL A 86 -10.59 4.08 16.73
CA VAL A 86 -10.28 5.48 16.43
C VAL A 86 -11.44 6.12 15.68
N ALA A 87 -11.92 5.51 14.59
CA ALA A 87 -13.04 6.05 13.83
C ALA A 87 -14.30 6.23 14.70
N GLN A 88 -14.60 5.29 15.58
CA GLN A 88 -15.71 5.38 16.53
C GLN A 88 -15.49 6.49 17.58
N ARG A 89 -14.27 6.59 18.13
CA ARG A 89 -13.95 7.57 19.21
C ARG A 89 -14.04 9.02 18.74
N TYR A 90 -13.67 9.26 17.48
CA TYR A 90 -13.70 10.59 16.85
C TYR A 90 -14.96 10.83 16.04
N ASP A 91 -15.91 9.88 16.03
CA ASP A 91 -17.15 9.97 15.26
C ASP A 91 -16.87 10.27 13.77
N LEU A 92 -15.83 9.63 13.24
CA LEU A 92 -15.46 9.76 11.82
C LEU A 92 -16.43 8.94 10.99
N HIS A 93 -17.01 9.55 9.97
CA HIS A 93 -17.96 8.90 9.05
C HIS A 93 -17.38 8.80 7.64
N PRO A 94 -16.36 7.94 7.40
CA PRO A 94 -15.81 7.78 6.06
C PRO A 94 -16.86 7.18 5.12
N ARG A 95 -16.97 7.73 3.92
CA ARG A 95 -17.77 7.15 2.84
C ARG A 95 -17.01 5.97 2.26
N LEU A 96 -17.32 4.77 2.76
CA LEU A 96 -16.68 3.53 2.36
C LEU A 96 -17.24 3.00 1.05
N PHE A 97 -16.51 2.10 0.41
CA PHE A 97 -16.85 1.46 -0.87
C PHE A 97 -17.22 2.48 -1.95
N THR A 98 -16.53 3.61 -1.91
CA THR A 98 -16.75 4.73 -2.84
C THR A 98 -15.40 5.17 -3.40
N ARG A 99 -15.23 5.00 -4.70
CA ARG A 99 -14.01 5.43 -5.41
C ARG A 99 -14.15 6.87 -5.89
N VAL A 100 -13.10 7.64 -5.77
CA VAL A 100 -12.92 8.87 -6.53
C VAL A 100 -12.44 8.47 -7.93
N ALA A 101 -13.32 8.57 -8.91
CA ALA A 101 -13.07 8.20 -10.30
C ALA A 101 -12.34 9.30 -11.09
N GLY A 102 -12.53 10.55 -10.68
CA GLY A 102 -11.88 11.72 -11.26
C GLY A 102 -11.98 12.92 -10.32
N VAL A 103 -11.06 13.86 -10.48
CA VAL A 103 -11.07 15.14 -9.78
C VAL A 103 -10.88 16.24 -10.83
N GLU A 104 -11.81 17.17 -10.87
CA GLU A 104 -11.75 18.36 -11.74
C GLU A 104 -11.43 19.57 -10.87
N ARG A 105 -10.49 20.39 -11.32
CA ARG A 105 -10.19 21.66 -10.68
C ARG A 105 -11.04 22.76 -11.31
N ASN A 106 -11.81 23.47 -10.47
CA ASN A 106 -12.50 24.69 -10.83
C ASN A 106 -11.63 25.93 -10.48
N SER A 107 -12.20 27.13 -10.60
CA SER A 107 -11.48 28.36 -10.20
C SER A 107 -11.05 28.37 -8.72
N ASP A 108 -11.96 27.98 -7.82
CA ASP A 108 -11.80 28.16 -6.37
C ASP A 108 -11.98 26.87 -5.56
N ASP A 109 -12.28 25.74 -6.22
CA ASP A 109 -12.52 24.46 -5.59
C ASP A 109 -12.26 23.28 -6.53
N PHE A 110 -12.51 22.08 -6.05
CA PHE A 110 -12.44 20.83 -6.78
C PHE A 110 -13.80 20.14 -6.80
N THR A 111 -14.11 19.49 -7.90
CA THR A 111 -15.23 18.55 -8.03
C THR A 111 -14.69 17.13 -8.09
N LEU A 112 -15.03 16.30 -7.11
CA LEU A 112 -14.67 14.89 -7.06
C LEU A 112 -15.83 14.05 -7.60
N HIS A 113 -15.62 13.36 -8.70
CA HIS A 113 -16.57 12.40 -9.28
C HIS A 113 -16.44 11.06 -8.57
N LEU A 114 -17.54 10.57 -8.04
CA LEU A 114 -17.58 9.38 -7.21
C LEU A 114 -18.23 8.21 -7.95
N LYS A 115 -17.71 7.00 -7.66
CA LYS A 115 -18.25 5.74 -8.16
C LYS A 115 -18.45 4.76 -7.01
N SER A 116 -19.59 4.08 -6.99
CA SER A 116 -19.84 2.99 -6.05
C SER A 116 -18.98 1.77 -6.39
N GLU A 117 -18.36 1.17 -5.39
CA GLU A 117 -17.65 -0.12 -5.51
C GLU A 117 -18.55 -1.30 -5.12
N ARG A 118 -19.82 -1.05 -4.84
CA ARG A 118 -20.83 -2.08 -4.54
C ARG A 118 -21.72 -2.29 -5.76
N GLU A 119 -21.79 -3.52 -6.21
CA GLU A 119 -22.64 -3.92 -7.30
C GLU A 119 -24.11 -3.59 -7.01
N GLY A 120 -24.82 -3.06 -7.99
CA GLY A 120 -26.23 -2.67 -7.87
C GLY A 120 -26.52 -1.39 -7.06
N ILE A 121 -25.50 -0.75 -6.50
CA ILE A 121 -25.65 0.53 -5.79
C ILE A 121 -25.33 1.68 -6.74
N PRO A 122 -26.25 2.64 -6.95
CA PRO A 122 -26.00 3.80 -7.79
C PRO A 122 -24.78 4.61 -7.36
N ASP A 123 -24.11 5.21 -8.34
CA ASP A 123 -23.00 6.10 -8.06
C ASP A 123 -23.48 7.29 -7.22
N PRO A 124 -22.72 7.66 -6.17
CA PRO A 124 -23.05 8.86 -5.40
C PRO A 124 -22.86 10.12 -6.24
N GLY A 125 -23.61 11.15 -5.92
CA GLY A 125 -23.39 12.47 -6.50
C GLY A 125 -21.97 12.99 -6.20
N PRO A 126 -21.46 13.95 -7.01
CA PRO A 126 -20.13 14.50 -6.83
C PRO A 126 -20.00 15.24 -5.50
N VAL A 127 -18.76 15.34 -5.02
CA VAL A 127 -18.41 16.13 -3.82
C VAL A 127 -17.57 17.32 -4.28
N ARG A 128 -17.89 18.51 -3.74
CA ARG A 128 -17.08 19.71 -3.97
C ARG A 128 -16.30 20.08 -2.70
N ALA A 129 -15.04 20.45 -2.86
CA ALA A 129 -14.18 20.85 -1.75
C ALA A 129 -13.13 21.88 -2.18
N ARG A 130 -12.81 22.86 -1.30
CA ARG A 130 -11.76 23.85 -1.55
C ARG A 130 -10.38 23.20 -1.61
N ASN A 131 -10.16 22.19 -0.79
CA ASN A 131 -8.90 21.47 -0.72
C ASN A 131 -9.11 19.97 -0.87
N VAL A 132 -8.14 19.29 -1.49
CA VAL A 132 -8.12 17.83 -1.64
C VAL A 132 -6.85 17.27 -1.03
N VAL A 133 -6.98 16.28 -0.15
CA VAL A 133 -5.84 15.53 0.43
C VAL A 133 -5.87 14.12 -0.11
N LEU A 134 -4.87 13.73 -0.89
CA LEU A 134 -4.72 12.39 -1.42
C LEU A 134 -3.92 11.53 -0.44
N ALA A 135 -4.61 10.72 0.37
CA ALA A 135 -4.04 9.75 1.30
C ALA A 135 -4.16 8.31 0.76
N ILE A 136 -3.92 8.15 -0.54
CA ILE A 136 -4.24 6.95 -1.34
C ILE A 136 -3.19 5.84 -1.25
N GLY A 137 -2.02 6.10 -0.63
CA GLY A 137 -0.96 5.11 -0.48
C GLY A 137 -0.41 4.58 -1.83
N TYR A 138 0.17 3.37 -1.78
CA TYR A 138 0.74 2.69 -2.95
C TYR A 138 0.39 1.19 -3.03
N TYR A 139 -0.10 0.58 -1.95
CA TYR A 139 -0.24 -0.88 -1.81
C TYR A 139 -1.17 -1.55 -2.82
N GLU A 140 -2.01 -0.78 -3.51
CA GLU A 140 -2.90 -1.32 -4.53
C GLU A 140 -2.28 -1.45 -5.91
N ASN A 141 -1.10 -0.86 -6.12
CA ASN A 141 -0.42 -0.84 -7.40
C ASN A 141 0.87 -1.67 -7.34
N PRO A 142 0.79 -3.00 -7.36
CA PRO A 142 1.97 -3.85 -7.42
C PRO A 142 2.71 -3.64 -8.74
N ASN A 143 4.03 -3.74 -8.69
CA ASN A 143 4.82 -3.88 -9.89
C ASN A 143 4.49 -5.22 -10.54
N ARG A 144 4.25 -5.23 -11.84
CA ARG A 144 3.91 -6.44 -12.59
C ARG A 144 5.11 -6.96 -13.37
N LEU A 145 5.14 -8.25 -13.61
CA LEU A 145 6.02 -8.88 -14.58
C LEU A 145 5.55 -8.49 -15.99
N ASP A 146 6.52 -8.24 -16.85
CA ASP A 146 6.28 -8.02 -18.28
C ASP A 146 6.88 -9.20 -19.06
N VAL A 147 6.26 -10.36 -18.88
CA VAL A 147 6.66 -11.62 -19.52
C VAL A 147 5.40 -12.39 -19.93
N PRO A 148 5.49 -13.25 -20.97
CA PRO A 148 4.41 -14.15 -21.34
C PRO A 148 3.93 -14.99 -20.15
N GLY A 149 2.61 -15.09 -19.95
CA GLY A 149 1.99 -15.85 -18.87
C GLY A 149 1.91 -15.13 -17.53
N ALA A 150 2.29 -13.85 -17.44
CA ALA A 150 2.18 -13.05 -16.22
C ALA A 150 0.73 -12.77 -15.79
N GLU A 151 -0.23 -13.03 -16.69
CA GLU A 151 -1.67 -12.88 -16.50
C GLU A 151 -2.39 -14.19 -16.15
N LEU A 152 -1.70 -15.32 -16.10
CA LEU A 152 -2.29 -16.61 -15.73
C LEU A 152 -2.86 -16.57 -14.30
N ASP A 153 -3.98 -17.24 -14.06
CA ASP A 153 -4.69 -17.26 -12.77
C ASP A 153 -3.82 -17.76 -11.60
N LYS A 154 -2.82 -18.58 -11.88
CA LYS A 154 -1.85 -19.06 -10.89
C LYS A 154 -0.85 -17.98 -10.44
N VAL A 155 -0.81 -16.82 -11.11
CA VAL A 155 0.11 -15.72 -10.79
C VAL A 155 -0.57 -14.69 -9.88
N SER A 156 -0.04 -14.55 -8.67
CA SER A 156 -0.49 -13.52 -7.75
C SER A 156 0.61 -12.50 -7.47
N TYR A 157 0.22 -11.25 -7.40
CA TYR A 157 1.09 -10.13 -7.03
C TYR A 157 0.96 -9.75 -5.55
N ARG A 158 0.25 -10.59 -4.78
CA ARG A 158 0.04 -10.43 -3.34
C ARG A 158 0.07 -11.81 -2.68
N TYR A 159 0.68 -11.84 -1.52
CA TYR A 159 0.61 -12.96 -0.62
C TYR A 159 -0.40 -12.66 0.50
N VAL A 160 -1.28 -13.61 0.81
CA VAL A 160 -2.32 -13.46 1.84
C VAL A 160 -2.09 -14.42 2.99
N GLU A 161 -1.97 -15.73 2.70
CA GLU A 161 -1.80 -16.79 3.69
C GLU A 161 -1.21 -18.05 3.03
N THR A 162 -0.81 -19.02 3.85
CA THR A 162 -0.16 -20.26 3.38
C THR A 162 -1.15 -21.34 2.95
N HIS A 163 -2.35 -21.36 3.54
CA HIS A 163 -3.25 -22.51 3.43
C HIS A 163 -3.63 -22.94 2.01
N PRO A 164 -3.89 -22.02 1.06
CA PRO A 164 -4.19 -22.39 -0.33
C PRO A 164 -3.06 -23.12 -1.07
N TYR A 165 -1.84 -23.06 -0.56
CA TYR A 165 -0.65 -23.61 -1.21
C TYR A 165 -0.20 -24.97 -0.64
N PHE A 166 -0.96 -25.56 0.27
CA PHE A 166 -0.62 -26.84 0.88
C PHE A 166 -0.43 -27.94 -0.18
N GLY A 167 0.69 -28.67 -0.09
CA GLY A 167 1.03 -29.77 -1.00
C GLY A 167 1.39 -29.35 -2.42
N SER A 168 1.67 -28.07 -2.67
CA SER A 168 2.02 -27.53 -3.98
C SER A 168 3.45 -26.99 -4.05
N LYS A 169 3.89 -26.69 -5.29
CA LYS A 169 5.17 -26.03 -5.60
C LYS A 169 4.93 -24.55 -5.88
N VAL A 170 5.55 -23.69 -5.11
CA VAL A 170 5.36 -22.23 -5.22
C VAL A 170 6.65 -21.54 -5.62
N ALA A 171 6.62 -20.85 -6.76
CA ALA A 171 7.69 -19.94 -7.15
C ALA A 171 7.42 -18.54 -6.59
N VAL A 172 8.31 -18.05 -5.72
CA VAL A 172 8.26 -16.69 -5.17
C VAL A 172 9.28 -15.83 -5.91
N ILE A 173 8.81 -14.80 -6.62
CA ILE A 173 9.66 -13.89 -7.39
C ILE A 173 9.78 -12.57 -6.63
N GLY A 174 11.00 -12.21 -6.22
CA GLY A 174 11.32 -10.99 -5.48
C GLY A 174 12.48 -11.17 -4.53
N GLY A 175 13.07 -10.09 -4.04
CA GLY A 175 14.21 -10.11 -3.12
C GLY A 175 14.04 -9.22 -1.90
N GLY A 176 12.86 -8.62 -1.72
CA GLY A 176 12.53 -7.76 -0.57
C GLY A 176 11.81 -8.50 0.55
N ASN A 177 11.41 -7.75 1.60
CA ASN A 177 10.75 -8.31 2.79
C ASN A 177 9.54 -9.17 2.46
N SER A 178 8.63 -8.70 1.60
CA SER A 178 7.42 -9.46 1.26
C SER A 178 7.72 -10.82 0.65
N ALA A 179 8.74 -10.91 -0.23
CA ALA A 179 9.13 -12.16 -0.84
C ALA A 179 9.80 -13.11 0.17
N ALA A 180 10.72 -12.58 0.99
CA ALA A 180 11.41 -13.38 2.00
C ALA A 180 10.44 -13.90 3.09
N GLU A 181 9.53 -13.04 3.58
CA GLU A 181 8.53 -13.44 4.58
C GLU A 181 7.56 -14.47 4.02
N ALA A 182 7.05 -14.27 2.79
CA ALA A 182 6.17 -15.24 2.14
C ALA A 182 6.87 -16.59 1.92
N ALA A 183 8.12 -16.58 1.44
CA ALA A 183 8.90 -17.81 1.24
C ALA A 183 9.13 -18.57 2.56
N LEU A 184 9.44 -17.86 3.65
CA LEU A 184 9.61 -18.46 4.97
C LEU A 184 8.31 -19.00 5.56
N GLU A 185 7.19 -18.28 5.42
CA GLU A 185 5.88 -18.76 5.89
C GLU A 185 5.44 -20.01 5.13
N LEU A 186 5.56 -20.00 3.80
CA LEU A 186 5.25 -21.16 2.94
C LEU A 186 6.13 -22.37 3.30
N PHE A 187 7.43 -22.16 3.43
CA PHE A 187 8.37 -23.22 3.84
C PHE A 187 7.98 -23.84 5.20
N ARG A 188 7.65 -23.02 6.19
CA ARG A 188 7.21 -23.50 7.53
C ARG A 188 5.87 -24.26 7.47
N ALA A 189 5.04 -23.97 6.48
CA ALA A 189 3.80 -24.71 6.20
C ALA A 189 4.00 -25.98 5.38
N GLY A 190 5.25 -26.38 5.07
CA GLY A 190 5.56 -27.59 4.31
C GLY A 190 5.37 -27.46 2.80
N VAL A 191 5.31 -26.26 2.26
CA VAL A 191 5.23 -25.99 0.82
C VAL A 191 6.62 -26.09 0.20
N GLU A 192 6.72 -26.66 -1.01
CA GLU A 192 7.96 -26.66 -1.80
C GLU A 192 8.18 -25.28 -2.41
N VAL A 193 9.16 -24.54 -1.91
CA VAL A 193 9.39 -23.13 -2.27
C VAL A 193 10.62 -22.97 -3.14
N THR A 194 10.47 -22.26 -4.26
CA THR A 194 11.56 -21.74 -5.08
C THR A 194 11.56 -20.21 -5.01
N LEU A 195 12.64 -19.61 -4.51
CA LEU A 195 12.84 -18.15 -4.46
C LEU A 195 13.69 -17.68 -5.63
N ILE A 196 13.16 -16.77 -6.45
CA ILE A 196 13.80 -16.25 -7.65
C ILE A 196 14.03 -14.74 -7.47
N HIS A 197 15.27 -14.29 -7.67
CA HIS A 197 15.60 -12.87 -7.59
C HIS A 197 16.63 -12.46 -8.65
N ARG A 198 16.38 -11.32 -9.30
CA ARG A 198 17.25 -10.78 -10.34
C ARG A 198 18.63 -10.31 -9.85
N GLY A 199 18.75 -9.94 -8.57
CA GLY A 199 20.01 -9.54 -7.94
C GLY A 199 20.79 -10.75 -7.43
N GLU A 200 22.10 -10.64 -7.39
CA GLU A 200 23.01 -11.66 -6.86
C GLU A 200 22.82 -11.88 -5.37
N THR A 201 22.26 -10.89 -4.66
CA THR A 201 21.95 -10.96 -3.23
C THR A 201 20.56 -10.42 -2.97
N LEU A 202 19.94 -10.86 -1.87
CA LEU A 202 18.69 -10.30 -1.41
C LEU A 202 18.85 -8.83 -1.00
N SER A 203 17.76 -8.08 -1.00
CA SER A 203 17.74 -6.65 -0.70
C SER A 203 18.48 -6.31 0.61
N SER A 204 19.32 -5.26 0.60
CA SER A 204 19.97 -4.74 1.81
C SER A 204 18.99 -4.25 2.89
N HIS A 205 17.73 -3.94 2.49
CA HIS A 205 16.66 -3.49 3.38
C HIS A 205 15.82 -4.63 3.99
N LEU A 206 16.29 -5.90 3.91
CA LEU A 206 15.62 -6.97 4.63
C LEU A 206 15.70 -6.71 6.14
N LYS A 207 14.57 -6.94 6.81
CA LYS A 207 14.47 -6.86 8.28
C LYS A 207 15.55 -7.72 8.92
N TYR A 208 16.22 -7.21 9.95
CA TYR A 208 17.37 -7.87 10.59
C TYR A 208 17.05 -9.27 11.16
N TRP A 209 15.77 -9.54 11.49
CA TRP A 209 15.32 -10.85 11.96
C TRP A 209 14.86 -11.79 10.84
N VAL A 210 14.54 -11.27 9.64
CA VAL A 210 14.14 -12.08 8.47
C VAL A 210 15.38 -12.56 7.70
N ARG A 211 16.37 -11.68 7.55
CA ARG A 211 17.59 -11.96 6.79
C ARG A 211 18.30 -13.26 7.19
N PRO A 212 18.66 -13.49 8.48
CA PRO A 212 19.40 -14.69 8.85
C PRO A 212 18.62 -15.98 8.56
N ASP A 213 17.32 -15.97 8.74
CA ASP A 213 16.49 -17.17 8.51
C ASP A 213 16.41 -17.51 7.02
N ILE A 214 16.06 -16.54 6.16
CA ILE A 214 15.98 -16.81 4.71
C ILE A 214 17.34 -17.21 4.12
N GLU A 215 18.43 -16.54 4.51
CA GLU A 215 19.78 -16.88 4.05
C GLU A 215 20.20 -18.28 4.50
N ASN A 216 19.89 -18.69 5.74
CA ASN A 216 20.13 -20.05 6.23
C ASN A 216 19.35 -21.11 5.44
N ARG A 217 18.06 -20.87 5.13
CA ARG A 217 17.24 -21.80 4.35
C ARG A 217 17.76 -21.96 2.93
N LEU A 218 18.19 -20.87 2.30
CA LEU A 218 18.84 -20.91 0.98
C LEU A 218 20.16 -21.67 1.02
N ALA A 219 21.02 -21.40 2.00
CA ALA A 219 22.33 -22.07 2.15
C ALA A 219 22.18 -23.57 2.37
N ARG A 220 21.17 -24.00 3.11
CA ARG A 220 20.85 -25.43 3.36
C ARG A 220 20.05 -26.08 2.24
N ARG A 221 19.67 -25.34 1.20
CA ARG A 221 18.81 -25.78 0.10
C ARG A 221 17.44 -26.28 0.57
N GLU A 222 16.98 -25.81 1.71
CA GLU A 222 15.62 -26.07 2.21
C GLU A 222 14.58 -25.21 1.46
N ILE A 223 15.00 -24.06 0.97
CA ILE A 223 14.33 -23.26 -0.07
C ILE A 223 15.28 -23.22 -1.27
N THR A 224 14.78 -23.60 -2.45
CA THR A 224 15.56 -23.52 -3.69
C THR A 224 15.74 -22.06 -4.08
N GLY A 225 17.00 -21.59 -4.22
CA GLY A 225 17.32 -20.21 -4.55
C GLY A 225 17.87 -20.05 -5.97
N TRP A 226 17.26 -19.14 -6.76
CA TRP A 226 17.76 -18.65 -8.03
C TRP A 226 18.04 -17.15 -7.93
N LEU A 227 19.20 -16.82 -7.35
CA LEU A 227 19.69 -15.43 -7.29
C LEU A 227 20.43 -15.10 -8.58
N GLY A 228 20.48 -13.82 -8.96
CA GLY A 228 21.04 -13.40 -10.25
C GLY A 228 20.20 -13.85 -11.46
N SER A 229 18.93 -14.22 -11.25
CA SER A 229 18.11 -14.86 -12.28
C SER A 229 16.84 -14.08 -12.58
N VAL A 230 16.46 -14.03 -13.87
CA VAL A 230 15.26 -13.34 -14.35
C VAL A 230 14.28 -14.34 -14.97
N VAL A 231 13.00 -14.19 -14.65
CA VAL A 231 11.93 -14.97 -15.27
C VAL A 231 11.70 -14.44 -16.68
N GLU A 232 11.61 -15.34 -17.67
CA GLU A 232 11.37 -15.00 -19.06
C GLU A 232 9.97 -15.40 -19.55
N GLU A 233 9.38 -16.46 -18.98
CA GLU A 233 8.06 -16.96 -19.35
C GLU A 233 7.43 -17.75 -18.19
N ILE A 234 6.11 -17.69 -18.06
CA ILE A 234 5.34 -18.50 -17.12
C ILE A 234 4.34 -19.35 -17.90
N ARG A 235 4.30 -20.66 -17.62
CA ARG A 235 3.38 -21.64 -18.21
C ARG A 235 2.46 -22.22 -17.15
N MET A 236 1.55 -23.10 -17.53
CA MET A 236 0.58 -23.68 -16.61
C MET A 236 1.20 -24.52 -15.49
N ASP A 237 2.30 -25.20 -15.74
CA ASP A 237 2.95 -26.15 -14.82
C ASP A 237 4.41 -25.79 -14.48
N SER A 238 4.96 -24.77 -15.11
CA SER A 238 6.37 -24.37 -14.97
C SER A 238 6.58 -22.88 -15.24
N LEU A 239 7.79 -22.41 -15.02
CA LEU A 239 8.31 -21.14 -15.54
C LEU A 239 9.71 -21.36 -16.09
N THR A 240 10.09 -20.53 -17.07
CA THR A 240 11.46 -20.45 -17.58
C THR A 240 12.16 -19.25 -16.97
N LEU A 241 13.33 -19.46 -16.43
CA LEU A 241 14.22 -18.39 -15.98
C LEU A 241 15.56 -18.44 -16.73
N ARG A 242 16.25 -17.32 -16.78
CA ARG A 242 17.61 -17.20 -17.29
C ARG A 242 18.52 -16.74 -16.14
N ASP A 243 19.57 -17.51 -15.88
CA ASP A 243 20.55 -17.20 -14.84
C ASP A 243 21.62 -16.17 -15.29
N SER A 244 22.52 -15.78 -14.39
CA SER A 244 23.60 -14.82 -14.66
C SER A 244 24.62 -15.28 -15.72
N SER A 245 24.70 -16.59 -15.99
CA SER A 245 25.52 -17.14 -17.08
C SER A 245 24.86 -17.04 -18.46
N GLY A 246 23.56 -16.71 -18.49
CA GLY A 246 22.70 -16.72 -19.67
C GLY A 246 22.03 -18.07 -19.96
N ALA A 247 22.25 -19.09 -19.13
CA ALA A 247 21.61 -20.38 -19.29
C ALA A 247 20.13 -20.32 -18.90
N ARG A 248 19.30 -21.07 -19.63
CA ARG A 248 17.88 -21.17 -19.36
C ARG A 248 17.57 -22.43 -18.54
N HIS A 249 16.69 -22.26 -17.58
CA HIS A 249 16.26 -23.32 -16.69
C HIS A 249 14.74 -23.33 -16.61
N GLU A 250 14.18 -24.53 -16.59
CA GLU A 250 12.75 -24.73 -16.35
C GLU A 250 12.53 -25.11 -14.89
N VAL A 251 11.61 -24.40 -14.23
CA VAL A 251 11.27 -24.57 -12.80
C VAL A 251 9.80 -24.99 -12.71
N PRO A 252 9.52 -26.22 -12.33
CA PRO A 252 8.13 -26.68 -12.10
C PRO A 252 7.47 -25.88 -10.97
N ASN A 253 6.23 -25.45 -11.18
CA ASN A 253 5.46 -24.74 -10.16
C ASN A 253 3.95 -24.81 -10.44
N ASP A 254 3.18 -24.87 -9.37
CA ASP A 254 1.72 -24.81 -9.39
C ASP A 254 1.23 -23.37 -9.24
N PHE A 255 1.96 -22.55 -8.48
CA PHE A 255 1.64 -21.14 -8.22
C PHE A 255 2.88 -20.24 -8.35
N VAL A 256 2.62 -18.99 -8.68
CA VAL A 256 3.65 -17.94 -8.76
C VAL A 256 3.23 -16.74 -7.91
N LEU A 257 4.07 -16.36 -6.95
CA LEU A 257 3.93 -15.15 -6.15
C LEU A 257 4.94 -14.11 -6.63
N ALA A 258 4.52 -13.17 -7.46
CA ALA A 258 5.37 -12.10 -7.98
C ALA A 258 5.37 -10.88 -7.03
N LEU A 259 6.21 -10.92 -6.00
CA LEU A 259 6.28 -9.94 -4.91
C LEU A 259 7.36 -8.88 -5.20
N LEU A 260 7.11 -8.08 -6.22
CA LEU A 260 8.08 -7.16 -6.85
C LEU A 260 8.05 -5.74 -6.27
N GLY A 261 7.36 -5.54 -5.14
CA GLY A 261 7.12 -4.24 -4.54
C GLY A 261 5.96 -3.49 -5.20
N TYR A 262 5.78 -2.25 -4.78
CA TYR A 262 4.62 -1.42 -5.12
C TYR A 262 5.05 -0.05 -5.61
N ARG A 263 4.13 0.69 -6.25
CA ARG A 263 4.34 2.05 -6.72
C ARG A 263 3.08 2.90 -6.54
N PRO A 264 3.22 4.23 -6.39
CA PRO A 264 2.08 5.14 -6.42
C PRO A 264 1.28 5.03 -7.73
N PRO A 265 0.01 5.44 -7.73
CA PRO A 265 -0.81 5.49 -8.94
C PRO A 265 -0.44 6.71 -9.81
N TYR A 266 0.72 6.69 -10.43
CA TYR A 266 1.28 7.82 -11.18
C TYR A 266 0.31 8.41 -12.20
N ARG A 267 -0.37 7.57 -13.00
CA ARG A 267 -1.35 8.06 -13.99
C ARG A 267 -2.45 8.91 -13.37
N PHE A 268 -2.89 8.54 -12.17
CA PHE A 268 -3.90 9.32 -11.44
C PHE A 268 -3.30 10.63 -10.92
N LEU A 269 -2.09 10.62 -10.36
CA LEU A 269 -1.41 11.84 -9.91
C LEU A 269 -1.14 12.81 -11.09
N GLU A 270 -0.64 12.29 -12.20
CA GLU A 270 -0.38 13.06 -13.43
C GLU A 270 -1.67 13.68 -14.00
N SER A 271 -2.80 12.95 -13.96
CA SER A 271 -4.10 13.48 -14.41
C SER A 271 -4.59 14.65 -13.57
N LEU A 272 -4.06 14.82 -12.36
CA LEU A 272 -4.34 15.94 -11.45
C LEU A 272 -3.29 17.07 -11.56
N GLY A 273 -2.33 16.95 -12.45
CA GLY A 273 -1.24 17.92 -12.63
C GLY A 273 -0.10 17.77 -11.63
N VAL A 274 -0.04 16.67 -10.86
CA VAL A 274 1.06 16.40 -9.94
C VAL A 274 2.23 15.77 -10.71
N ARG A 275 3.35 16.46 -10.76
CA ARG A 275 4.59 15.94 -11.37
C ARG A 275 5.30 14.97 -10.43
N SER A 276 6.11 14.10 -11.01
CA SER A 276 7.02 13.21 -10.28
C SER A 276 8.46 13.43 -10.72
N GLU A 277 9.39 13.40 -9.78
CA GLU A 277 10.80 13.70 -10.01
C GLU A 277 11.73 12.56 -9.58
N GLY A 278 12.94 12.60 -10.15
CA GLY A 278 14.02 11.67 -9.84
C GLY A 278 13.79 10.24 -10.31
N ALA A 279 14.80 9.39 -10.18
CA ALA A 279 14.74 7.99 -10.56
C ALA A 279 13.68 7.18 -9.77
N ASP A 280 13.37 7.66 -8.58
CA ASP A 280 12.40 7.03 -7.68
C ASP A 280 10.94 7.47 -7.94
N GLY A 281 10.74 8.41 -8.86
CA GLY A 281 9.42 8.92 -9.22
C GLY A 281 8.68 9.52 -8.01
N ARG A 282 9.35 10.32 -7.19
CA ARG A 282 8.69 10.98 -6.06
C ARG A 282 7.75 12.07 -6.57
N PRO A 283 6.48 12.07 -6.14
CA PRO A 283 5.60 13.20 -6.41
C PRO A 283 6.20 14.49 -5.83
N VAL A 284 6.14 15.57 -6.61
CA VAL A 284 6.63 16.89 -6.18
C VAL A 284 5.70 17.45 -5.12
N THR A 285 6.24 17.67 -3.93
CA THR A 285 5.53 18.26 -2.81
C THR A 285 6.46 19.14 -2.00
N ASP A 286 5.93 20.18 -1.41
CA ASP A 286 6.62 20.91 -0.37
C ASP A 286 6.87 19.97 0.84
N PRO A 287 8.10 19.91 1.37
CA PRO A 287 8.46 18.93 2.41
C PRO A 287 7.84 19.22 3.78
N GLU A 288 7.41 20.46 4.05
CA GLU A 288 6.84 20.86 5.34
C GLU A 288 5.31 20.85 5.33
N THR A 289 4.70 21.22 4.21
CA THR A 289 3.24 21.37 4.09
C THR A 289 2.58 20.25 3.31
N PHE A 290 3.34 19.44 2.59
CA PHE A 290 2.87 18.39 1.67
C PHE A 290 1.96 18.92 0.54
N ALA A 291 1.96 20.24 0.31
CA ALA A 291 1.29 20.86 -0.82
C ALA A 291 1.96 20.44 -2.13
N THR A 292 1.16 20.17 -3.15
CA THR A 292 1.64 19.96 -4.51
C THR A 292 1.76 21.27 -5.26
N GLU A 293 2.23 21.22 -6.50
CA GLU A 293 2.25 22.38 -7.41
C GLU A 293 0.85 22.85 -7.81
N VAL A 294 -0.18 22.05 -7.54
CA VAL A 294 -1.58 22.37 -7.78
C VAL A 294 -2.16 22.99 -6.51
N PRO A 295 -2.47 24.30 -6.51
CA PRO A 295 -3.00 24.95 -5.32
C PRO A 295 -4.25 24.26 -4.77
N GLY A 296 -4.26 24.00 -3.46
CA GLY A 296 -5.34 23.28 -2.78
C GLY A 296 -5.25 21.76 -2.86
N LEU A 297 -4.22 21.19 -3.53
CA LEU A 297 -4.02 19.75 -3.62
C LEU A 297 -2.80 19.32 -2.78
N TYR A 298 -3.00 18.36 -1.88
CA TYR A 298 -2.00 17.85 -0.94
C TYR A 298 -1.85 16.33 -1.03
N LEU A 299 -0.67 15.82 -0.66
CA LEU A 299 -0.42 14.39 -0.56
C LEU A 299 -0.12 13.98 0.88
N ALA A 300 -0.70 12.88 1.37
CA ALA A 300 -0.46 12.37 2.72
C ALA A 300 -0.11 10.88 2.74
N GLY A 301 0.82 10.49 3.61
CA GLY A 301 1.21 9.11 3.82
C GLY A 301 2.07 8.53 2.69
N GLY A 302 2.00 7.23 2.49
CA GLY A 302 2.93 6.48 1.64
C GLY A 302 3.04 6.96 0.18
N VAL A 303 2.03 7.63 -0.36
CA VAL A 303 2.03 8.14 -1.73
C VAL A 303 3.19 9.13 -1.98
N VAL A 304 3.64 9.88 -0.98
CA VAL A 304 4.72 10.87 -1.12
C VAL A 304 6.12 10.23 -1.30
N ALA A 305 6.26 8.94 -1.01
CA ALA A 305 7.55 8.25 -1.06
C ALA A 305 7.99 7.82 -2.48
N GLY A 306 7.11 7.91 -3.46
CA GLY A 306 7.39 7.37 -4.79
C GLY A 306 7.67 5.86 -4.72
N ARG A 307 8.70 5.40 -5.41
CA ARG A 307 9.14 3.99 -5.40
C ARG A 307 9.90 3.60 -4.14
N ARG A 308 10.34 4.56 -3.31
CA ARG A 308 11.00 4.31 -2.02
C ARG A 308 10.00 3.99 -0.94
N THR A 309 9.17 2.97 -1.13
CA THR A 309 8.08 2.60 -0.23
C THR A 309 8.52 2.30 1.21
N HIS A 310 9.83 2.16 1.44
CA HIS A 310 10.45 1.99 2.76
C HIS A 310 10.76 3.31 3.49
N MET A 311 10.46 4.48 2.90
CA MET A 311 10.74 5.80 3.53
C MET A 311 9.54 6.37 4.27
N VAL A 312 8.32 6.04 3.85
CA VAL A 312 7.09 6.55 4.47
C VAL A 312 6.18 5.41 4.87
N PHE A 313 6.03 5.25 6.16
CA PHE A 313 5.18 4.29 6.83
C PHE A 313 4.08 5.02 7.62
N ILE A 314 3.31 4.29 8.43
CA ILE A 314 2.34 4.89 9.34
C ILE A 314 3.05 5.78 10.36
N GLU A 315 4.22 5.35 10.85
CA GLU A 315 5.05 5.98 11.87
C GLU A 315 5.30 7.47 11.63
N ASN A 316 5.63 7.84 10.40
CA ASN A 316 5.89 9.22 9.99
C ASN A 316 4.74 9.83 9.18
N GLY A 317 4.07 9.05 8.35
CA GLY A 317 2.94 9.51 7.54
C GLY A 317 1.71 9.95 8.33
N ARG A 318 1.59 9.54 9.60
CA ARG A 318 0.50 9.94 10.51
C ARG A 318 0.54 11.44 10.87
N PHE A 319 1.70 12.08 10.76
CA PHE A 319 1.86 13.51 11.08
C PHE A 319 1.61 14.42 9.86
N HIS A 320 1.53 13.88 8.65
CA HIS A 320 1.29 14.68 7.45
C HIS A 320 -0.03 15.46 7.54
N GLY A 321 -1.08 14.85 8.13
CA GLY A 321 -2.38 15.50 8.30
C GLY A 321 -2.31 16.79 9.14
N GLU A 322 -1.53 16.81 10.21
CA GLU A 322 -1.33 17.98 11.05
C GLU A 322 -0.68 19.12 10.26
N ALA A 323 0.40 18.82 9.53
CA ALA A 323 1.10 19.82 8.72
C ALA A 323 0.20 20.39 7.61
N ILE A 324 -0.53 19.52 6.91
CA ILE A 324 -1.48 19.92 5.85
C ILE A 324 -2.58 20.84 6.40
N VAL A 325 -3.24 20.43 7.49
CA VAL A 325 -4.35 21.21 8.06
C VAL A 325 -3.87 22.55 8.60
N ARG A 326 -2.68 22.59 9.23
CA ARG A 326 -2.06 23.84 9.65
C ARG A 326 -1.84 24.80 8.48
N HIS A 327 -1.34 24.29 7.34
CA HIS A 327 -1.14 25.09 6.13
C HIS A 327 -2.47 25.57 5.54
N ILE A 328 -3.49 24.70 5.44
CA ILE A 328 -4.83 25.09 4.98
C ILE A 328 -5.42 26.23 5.82
N CYS A 329 -5.28 26.16 7.16
CA CYS A 329 -5.78 27.20 8.05
C CYS A 329 -5.02 28.54 7.90
N ALA A 330 -3.73 28.48 7.57
CA ALA A 330 -2.90 29.68 7.38
C ALA A 330 -3.11 30.36 6.02
N THR A 331 -3.65 29.63 5.03
CA THR A 331 -3.88 30.13 3.65
C THR A 331 -5.35 30.39 3.31
N ARG A 332 -6.23 30.27 4.30
CA ARG A 332 -7.71 30.42 4.18
C ARG A 332 -8.16 31.89 4.12
#